data_441357a8d1ce4353cb000be4ff427de5
#
_entry.id   441357a8d1ce4353cb000be4ff427de5
#
_cell.length_a   1.000
_cell.length_b   1.000
_cell.length_c   1.000
_cell.angle_alpha   90.00
_cell.angle_beta   90.00
_cell.angle_gamma   90.00
#
_symmetry.space_group_name_H-M   'P 1'
#
loop_
_entity.id
_entity.type
_entity.pdbx_description
1 polymer ?
#
loop_
_entity_poly.entity_id
_entity_poly.type
_entity_poly.pdbx_seq_one_letter_code
_entity_poly.pdbx_strand_id
1 'polypeptide(L)'
;MKALKRLQEKWKLGTGQFWLVILTFALGGSLSGRLCSFLLKLVFLEKNWAFWLVYPLFLTILWPFSVIFVSFFTGQFTFFKGYLTRVGARLLGRGKPVHIAIFASGAGSNARKIIEYFENKGLRIKVSLIVCNVPGAGVLEIAEEKGIPSLMINKTEFSANGYVESLKNAGIDFIVLAGFLWKVPEVLVRAYPKAIINIHPALLPKYGGKGMYGARVHEAVIAAGDKESGITIHWVNENYDEGAIIFQAKCSIDASDTPTSLANKIHSLEHVHFATTIEKLLG
;
A
#
# COMPACT_ATOMS: atom_id res chain seq x y z
N MET A 1 -5.46 15.96 23.95
CA MET A 1 -6.62 15.64 23.10
C MET A 1 -6.27 15.39 21.63
N LYS A 2 -5.45 16.22 20.96
CA LYS A 2 -5.08 16.01 19.53
C LYS A 2 -4.40 14.66 19.21
N ALA A 3 -3.54 14.15 20.11
CA ALA A 3 -2.85 12.87 19.93
C ALA A 3 -3.81 11.65 19.95
N LEU A 4 -4.78 11.65 20.88
CA LEU A 4 -5.77 10.57 20.98
C LEU A 4 -6.73 10.55 19.78
N LYS A 5 -7.14 11.70 19.25
CA LYS A 5 -7.94 11.79 18.03
C LYS A 5 -7.17 11.19 16.82
N ARG A 6 -5.90 11.57 16.64
CA ARG A 6 -5.05 10.98 15.59
C ARG A 6 -4.91 9.46 15.71
N LEU A 7 -4.82 8.95 16.94
CA LEU A 7 -4.71 7.51 17.19
C LEU A 7 -6.02 6.79 16.86
N GLN A 8 -7.17 7.37 17.22
CA GLN A 8 -8.50 6.87 16.89
C GLN A 8 -8.71 6.80 15.38
N GLU A 9 -8.38 7.86 14.67
CA GLU A 9 -8.45 7.93 13.20
C GLU A 9 -7.53 6.88 12.54
N LYS A 10 -6.30 6.75 13.03
CA LYS A 10 -5.33 5.76 12.55
C LYS A 10 -5.84 4.32 12.72
N TRP A 11 -6.54 4.04 13.81
CA TRP A 11 -7.10 2.71 14.06
C TRP A 11 -8.48 2.50 13.44
N LYS A 12 -9.07 3.55 12.85
CA LYS A 12 -10.41 3.55 12.23
C LYS A 12 -11.50 3.02 13.18
N LEU A 13 -11.47 3.44 14.45
CA LEU A 13 -12.37 2.99 15.47
C LEU A 13 -13.45 4.05 15.78
N GLY A 14 -14.69 3.60 16.03
CA GLY A 14 -15.73 4.43 16.63
C GLY A 14 -15.34 4.85 18.06
N THR A 15 -15.89 5.98 18.54
CA THR A 15 -15.50 6.58 19.83
C THR A 15 -15.66 5.61 21.02
N GLY A 16 -16.77 4.88 21.09
CA GLY A 16 -16.99 3.88 22.17
C GLY A 16 -15.98 2.73 22.10
N GLN A 17 -15.74 2.19 20.90
CA GLN A 17 -14.77 1.11 20.70
C GLN A 17 -13.35 1.56 21.02
N PHE A 18 -12.99 2.79 20.67
CA PHE A 18 -11.69 3.37 20.98
C PHE A 18 -11.43 3.38 22.50
N TRP A 19 -12.39 3.83 23.30
CA TRP A 19 -12.24 3.85 24.76
C TRP A 19 -12.19 2.45 25.38
N LEU A 20 -12.93 1.47 24.83
CA LEU A 20 -12.82 0.07 25.25
C LEU A 20 -11.43 -0.51 24.94
N VAL A 21 -10.86 -0.15 23.80
CA VAL A 21 -9.48 -0.55 23.44
C VAL A 21 -8.46 0.06 24.41
N ILE A 22 -8.59 1.35 24.75
CA ILE A 22 -7.72 2.02 25.74
C ILE A 22 -7.86 1.37 27.13
N LEU A 23 -9.08 1.11 27.56
CA LEU A 23 -9.34 0.41 28.81
C LEU A 23 -8.69 -0.98 28.83
N THR A 24 -8.79 -1.73 27.74
CA THR A 24 -8.17 -3.06 27.61
C THR A 24 -6.65 -2.98 27.71
N PHE A 25 -6.01 -1.98 27.11
CA PHE A 25 -4.57 -1.72 27.27
C PHE A 25 -4.21 -1.45 28.74
N ALA A 26 -4.99 -0.61 29.43
CA ALA A 26 -4.74 -0.26 30.83
C ALA A 26 -4.88 -1.48 31.76
N LEU A 27 -5.96 -2.24 31.62
CA LEU A 27 -6.21 -3.44 32.40
C LEU A 27 -5.19 -4.55 32.11
N GLY A 28 -4.87 -4.79 30.82
CA GLY A 28 -3.87 -5.78 30.42
C GLY A 28 -2.48 -5.41 30.90
N GLY A 29 -2.10 -4.12 30.85
CA GLY A 29 -0.84 -3.64 31.41
C GLY A 29 -0.75 -3.80 32.94
N SER A 30 -1.82 -3.48 33.67
CA SER A 30 -1.90 -3.67 35.11
C SER A 30 -1.80 -5.15 35.49
N LEU A 31 -2.50 -6.02 34.77
CA LEU A 31 -2.43 -7.47 34.97
C LEU A 31 -1.02 -8.00 34.71
N SER A 32 -0.39 -7.57 33.62
CA SER A 32 1.01 -7.95 33.31
C SER A 32 1.98 -7.56 34.41
N GLY A 33 1.86 -6.35 34.94
CA GLY A 33 2.73 -5.87 36.02
C GLY A 33 2.60 -6.69 37.30
N ARG A 34 1.36 -7.02 37.70
CA ARG A 34 1.10 -7.88 38.86
C ARG A 34 1.62 -9.30 38.67
N LEU A 35 1.32 -9.90 37.51
CA LEU A 35 1.77 -11.25 37.17
C LEU A 35 3.30 -11.33 37.08
N CYS A 36 3.92 -10.35 36.44
CA CYS A 36 5.37 -10.25 36.37
C CYS A 36 6.01 -10.16 37.74
N SER A 37 5.51 -9.28 38.63
CA SER A 37 5.99 -9.16 39.99
C SER A 37 5.79 -10.46 40.81
N PHE A 38 4.66 -11.14 40.63
CA PHE A 38 4.39 -12.40 41.28
C PHE A 38 5.36 -13.51 40.83
N LEU A 39 5.50 -13.71 39.54
CA LEU A 39 6.36 -14.75 38.98
C LEU A 39 7.84 -14.51 39.29
N LEU A 40 8.32 -13.26 39.19
CA LEU A 40 9.70 -12.96 39.52
C LEU A 40 10.02 -13.09 41.02
N LYS A 41 9.05 -12.92 41.91
CA LYS A 41 9.24 -13.21 43.35
C LYS A 41 9.44 -14.69 43.65
N LEU A 42 8.98 -15.60 42.80
CA LEU A 42 9.24 -17.02 42.95
C LEU A 42 10.70 -17.38 42.63
N VAL A 43 11.38 -16.56 41.81
CA VAL A 43 12.78 -16.77 41.41
C VAL A 43 13.74 -15.90 42.25
N PHE A 44 13.35 -14.67 42.50
CA PHE A 44 14.12 -13.71 43.28
C PHE A 44 13.48 -13.51 44.64
N LEU A 45 14.08 -13.99 45.71
CA LEU A 45 13.58 -13.84 47.09
C LEU A 45 13.50 -12.37 47.51
N GLU A 46 14.40 -11.53 46.98
CA GLU A 46 14.44 -10.08 47.22
C GLU A 46 14.48 -9.30 45.88
N LYS A 47 13.93 -8.07 45.92
CA LYS A 47 13.99 -7.13 44.80
C LYS A 47 15.35 -6.47 44.67
N ASN A 48 16.38 -7.25 44.33
CA ASN A 48 17.74 -6.79 44.09
C ASN A 48 17.91 -6.17 42.68
N TRP A 49 19.11 -5.75 42.34
CA TRP A 49 19.41 -5.15 41.02
C TRP A 49 19.08 -6.10 39.87
N ALA A 50 19.30 -7.40 40.01
CA ALA A 50 19.02 -8.40 39.01
C ALA A 50 17.52 -8.53 38.75
N PHE A 51 16.65 -8.43 39.77
CA PHE A 51 15.20 -8.35 39.64
C PHE A 51 14.82 -7.18 38.72
N TRP A 52 15.36 -5.99 38.95
CA TRP A 52 15.02 -4.80 38.18
C TRP A 52 15.58 -4.82 36.75
N LEU A 53 16.62 -5.57 36.48
CA LEU A 53 17.14 -5.79 35.13
C LEU A 53 16.21 -6.72 34.32
N VAL A 54 15.72 -7.79 34.97
CA VAL A 54 14.89 -8.83 34.31
C VAL A 54 13.43 -8.38 34.18
N TYR A 55 12.96 -7.55 35.09
CA TYR A 55 11.55 -7.12 35.16
C TYR A 55 11.02 -6.51 33.85
N PRO A 56 11.64 -5.55 33.18
CA PRO A 56 11.13 -4.97 31.94
C PRO A 56 11.11 -5.99 30.77
N LEU A 57 12.10 -6.88 30.72
CA LEU A 57 12.12 -7.93 29.69
C LEU A 57 10.95 -8.90 29.89
N PHE A 58 10.75 -9.36 31.11
CA PHE A 58 9.68 -10.29 31.46
C PHE A 58 8.29 -9.65 31.29
N LEU A 59 8.15 -8.39 31.68
CA LEU A 59 6.95 -7.59 31.46
C LEU A 59 6.59 -7.49 29.97
N THR A 60 7.58 -7.25 29.12
CA THR A 60 7.40 -7.15 27.67
C THR A 60 6.92 -8.47 27.05
N ILE A 61 7.41 -9.61 27.57
CA ILE A 61 6.97 -10.94 27.14
C ILE A 61 5.55 -11.24 27.61
N LEU A 62 5.20 -10.92 28.88
CA LEU A 62 3.88 -11.20 29.46
C LEU A 62 2.78 -10.28 28.95
N TRP A 63 3.12 -9.06 28.55
CA TRP A 63 2.14 -8.05 28.17
C TRP A 63 1.19 -8.48 27.03
N PRO A 64 1.66 -9.07 25.91
CA PRO A 64 0.77 -9.54 24.85
C PRO A 64 -0.27 -10.56 25.32
N PHE A 65 0.13 -11.49 26.16
CA PHE A 65 -0.76 -12.53 26.69
C PHE A 65 -1.83 -11.94 27.61
N SER A 66 -1.43 -11.03 28.51
CA SER A 66 -2.35 -10.36 29.42
C SER A 66 -3.36 -9.49 28.68
N VAL A 67 -2.93 -8.76 27.63
CA VAL A 67 -3.81 -7.94 26.82
C VAL A 67 -4.78 -8.80 26.02
N ILE A 68 -4.35 -9.90 25.43
CA ILE A 68 -5.22 -10.85 24.72
C ILE A 68 -6.25 -11.44 25.69
N PHE A 69 -5.83 -11.85 26.87
CA PHE A 69 -6.73 -12.40 27.89
C PHE A 69 -7.81 -11.38 28.29
N VAL A 70 -7.43 -10.16 28.63
CA VAL A 70 -8.37 -9.09 28.98
C VAL A 70 -9.28 -8.73 27.80
N SER A 71 -8.76 -8.75 26.56
CA SER A 71 -9.52 -8.39 25.36
C SER A 71 -10.69 -9.35 25.09
N PHE A 72 -10.61 -10.57 25.57
CA PHE A 72 -11.72 -11.51 25.50
C PHE A 72 -12.92 -11.03 26.30
N PHE A 73 -12.71 -10.52 27.51
CA PHE A 73 -13.77 -10.03 28.40
C PHE A 73 -14.30 -8.66 27.99
N THR A 74 -13.48 -7.83 27.34
CA THR A 74 -13.90 -6.49 26.87
C THR A 74 -14.50 -6.52 25.47
N GLY A 75 -14.62 -7.71 24.83
CA GLY A 75 -15.13 -7.84 23.46
C GLY A 75 -14.20 -7.28 22.38
N GLN A 76 -12.91 -7.01 22.71
CA GLN A 76 -11.94 -6.42 21.78
C GLN A 76 -10.94 -7.45 21.23
N PHE A 77 -11.20 -8.74 21.36
CA PHE A 77 -10.29 -9.82 20.97
C PHE A 77 -9.80 -9.71 19.51
N THR A 78 -10.72 -9.47 18.57
CA THR A 78 -10.39 -9.35 17.14
C THR A 78 -9.42 -8.20 16.86
N PHE A 79 -9.63 -7.05 17.52
CA PHE A 79 -8.72 -5.91 17.40
C PHE A 79 -7.32 -6.25 17.92
N PHE A 80 -7.21 -6.79 19.13
CA PHE A 80 -5.92 -7.09 19.76
C PHE A 80 -5.18 -8.24 19.08
N LYS A 81 -5.88 -9.27 18.64
CA LYS A 81 -5.28 -10.33 17.80
C LYS A 81 -4.63 -9.72 16.56
N GLY A 82 -5.35 -8.89 15.79
CA GLY A 82 -4.81 -8.22 14.61
C GLY A 82 -3.69 -7.21 14.93
N TYR A 83 -3.78 -6.49 16.06
CA TYR A 83 -2.75 -5.57 16.51
C TYR A 83 -1.45 -6.30 16.85
N LEU A 84 -1.51 -7.34 17.69
CA LEU A 84 -0.34 -8.11 18.13
C LEU A 84 0.29 -8.91 16.98
N THR A 85 -0.52 -9.43 16.04
CA THR A 85 0.00 -10.06 14.83
C THR A 85 0.85 -9.08 14.01
N ARG A 86 0.37 -7.83 13.84
CA ARG A 86 1.14 -6.78 13.13
C ARG A 86 2.41 -6.37 13.89
N VAL A 87 2.32 -6.22 15.21
CA VAL A 87 3.49 -5.89 16.05
C VAL A 87 4.51 -7.03 16.03
N GLY A 88 4.05 -8.26 16.20
CA GLY A 88 4.90 -9.46 16.13
C GLY A 88 5.57 -9.63 14.76
N ALA A 89 4.81 -9.41 13.67
CA ALA A 89 5.36 -9.45 12.33
C ALA A 89 6.46 -8.38 12.11
N ARG A 90 6.30 -7.19 12.69
CA ARG A 90 7.33 -6.14 12.65
C ARG A 90 8.57 -6.49 13.45
N LEU A 91 8.40 -6.98 14.67
CA LEU A 91 9.50 -7.33 15.58
C LEU A 91 10.30 -8.54 15.11
N LEU A 92 9.62 -9.53 14.54
CA LEU A 92 10.23 -10.80 14.10
C LEU A 92 10.68 -10.77 12.64
N GLY A 93 10.47 -9.68 11.92
CA GLY A 93 10.76 -9.62 10.48
C GLY A 93 9.98 -10.65 9.65
N ARG A 94 8.94 -11.27 10.22
CA ARG A 94 8.21 -12.44 9.68
C ARG A 94 6.98 -12.08 8.84
N GLY A 95 6.79 -10.82 8.48
CA GLY A 95 5.79 -10.53 7.44
C GLY A 95 6.34 -10.97 6.10
N LYS A 96 5.66 -11.92 5.42
CA LYS A 96 6.00 -12.31 4.05
C LYS A 96 6.13 -11.02 3.21
N PRO A 97 7.23 -10.83 2.47
CA PRO A 97 7.33 -9.70 1.57
C PRO A 97 6.18 -9.75 0.57
N VAL A 98 5.62 -8.59 0.24
CA VAL A 98 4.62 -8.43 -0.82
C VAL A 98 5.38 -8.13 -2.11
N HIS A 99 5.30 -9.02 -3.06
CA HIS A 99 5.94 -8.89 -4.36
C HIS A 99 5.00 -8.20 -5.34
N ILE A 100 5.39 -7.03 -5.83
CA ILE A 100 4.60 -6.28 -6.81
C ILE A 100 5.21 -6.37 -8.20
N ALA A 101 4.35 -6.49 -9.22
CA ALA A 101 4.71 -6.29 -10.61
C ALA A 101 4.26 -4.89 -11.06
N ILE A 102 5.13 -4.14 -11.72
CA ILE A 102 4.78 -2.88 -12.36
C ILE A 102 4.63 -3.11 -13.85
N PHE A 103 3.45 -2.75 -14.38
CA PHE A 103 3.16 -2.79 -15.81
C PHE A 103 3.32 -1.37 -16.37
N ALA A 104 4.13 -1.22 -17.41
CA ALA A 104 4.37 0.06 -18.06
C ALA A 104 4.63 -0.11 -19.56
N SER A 105 4.27 0.92 -20.34
CA SER A 105 4.42 0.93 -21.80
C SER A 105 5.40 2.01 -22.31
N GLY A 106 5.95 2.84 -21.42
CA GLY A 106 6.71 4.03 -21.81
C GLY A 106 7.99 4.25 -21.00
N ALA A 107 8.33 5.51 -20.76
CA ALA A 107 9.59 5.93 -20.12
C ALA A 107 9.78 5.41 -18.68
N GLY A 108 8.70 5.03 -17.97
CA GLY A 108 8.79 4.42 -16.66
C GLY A 108 9.06 5.38 -15.50
N SER A 109 8.76 6.67 -15.62
CA SER A 109 9.00 7.65 -14.55
C SER A 109 8.32 7.28 -13.23
N ASN A 110 7.07 6.84 -13.30
CA ASN A 110 6.33 6.31 -12.14
C ASN A 110 6.94 5.03 -11.60
N ALA A 111 7.37 4.11 -12.47
CA ALA A 111 8.05 2.88 -12.06
C ALA A 111 9.33 3.20 -11.27
N ARG A 112 10.18 4.10 -11.78
CA ARG A 112 11.40 4.57 -11.08
C ARG A 112 11.07 5.12 -9.69
N LYS A 113 10.06 6.00 -9.58
CA LYS A 113 9.66 6.59 -8.30
C LYS A 113 9.13 5.57 -7.30
N ILE A 114 8.37 4.58 -7.75
CA ILE A 114 7.88 3.48 -6.90
C ILE A 114 9.05 2.63 -6.40
N ILE A 115 9.98 2.24 -7.29
CA ILE A 115 11.15 1.45 -6.94
C ILE A 115 12.01 2.19 -5.89
N GLU A 116 12.41 3.43 -6.17
CA GLU A 116 13.21 4.27 -5.28
C GLU A 116 12.54 4.44 -3.89
N TYR A 117 11.22 4.60 -3.88
CA TYR A 117 10.46 4.77 -2.64
C TYR A 117 10.54 3.54 -1.73
N PHE A 118 10.35 2.34 -2.28
CA PHE A 118 10.36 1.12 -1.48
C PHE A 118 11.77 0.65 -1.13
N GLU A 119 12.76 0.85 -1.99
CA GLU A 119 14.18 0.59 -1.68
C GLU A 119 14.65 1.41 -0.48
N ASN A 120 14.36 2.72 -0.47
CA ASN A 120 14.82 3.64 0.59
C ASN A 120 14.14 3.43 1.94
N LYS A 121 12.95 2.86 1.99
CA LYS A 121 12.20 2.67 3.24
C LYS A 121 12.39 1.32 3.91
N GLY A 122 13.02 0.35 3.25
CA GLY A 122 13.20 -1.00 3.80
C GLY A 122 11.87 -1.69 4.16
N LEU A 123 10.80 -1.36 3.42
CA LEU A 123 9.47 -1.92 3.61
C LEU A 123 9.39 -3.35 3.07
N ARG A 124 8.41 -4.11 3.53
CA ARG A 124 8.15 -5.47 3.05
C ARG A 124 7.61 -5.54 1.61
N ILE A 125 7.38 -4.40 0.98
CA ILE A 125 6.93 -4.31 -0.41
C ILE A 125 8.16 -4.29 -1.31
N LYS A 126 8.21 -5.22 -2.27
CA LYS A 126 9.32 -5.34 -3.23
C LYS A 126 8.79 -5.27 -4.65
N VAL A 127 9.37 -4.43 -5.47
CA VAL A 127 9.17 -4.49 -6.92
C VAL A 127 9.98 -5.67 -7.43
N SER A 128 9.30 -6.73 -7.86
CA SER A 128 9.92 -8.00 -8.21
C SER A 128 9.85 -8.31 -9.70
N LEU A 129 9.06 -7.55 -10.47
CA LEU A 129 8.92 -7.74 -11.90
C LEU A 129 8.49 -6.43 -12.57
N ILE A 130 9.10 -6.12 -13.70
CA ILE A 130 8.60 -5.12 -14.64
C ILE A 130 7.97 -5.86 -15.81
N VAL A 131 6.72 -5.52 -16.16
CA VAL A 131 6.01 -6.07 -17.31
C VAL A 131 5.85 -4.97 -18.36
N CYS A 132 6.33 -5.22 -19.57
CA CYS A 132 6.30 -4.25 -20.65
C CYS A 132 5.79 -4.87 -21.96
N ASN A 133 5.04 -4.08 -22.73
CA ASN A 133 4.48 -4.49 -24.01
C ASN A 133 5.08 -3.72 -25.19
N VAL A 134 6.07 -2.86 -24.94
CA VAL A 134 6.73 -2.04 -25.97
C VAL A 134 8.22 -2.32 -25.93
N PRO A 135 8.78 -2.93 -26.99
CA PRO A 135 10.23 -3.14 -27.09
C PRO A 135 11.00 -1.81 -27.05
N GLY A 136 12.08 -1.76 -26.27
CA GLY A 136 12.92 -0.58 -26.13
C GLY A 136 12.30 0.56 -25.30
N ALA A 137 11.21 0.31 -24.58
CA ALA A 137 10.64 1.30 -23.67
C ALA A 137 11.61 1.61 -22.51
N GLY A 138 11.72 2.87 -22.11
CA GLY A 138 12.67 3.32 -21.07
C GLY A 138 12.50 2.62 -19.72
N VAL A 139 11.32 2.06 -19.44
CA VAL A 139 11.10 1.25 -18.22
C VAL A 139 11.96 -0.02 -18.20
N LEU A 140 12.35 -0.56 -19.35
CA LEU A 140 13.24 -1.73 -19.44
C LEU A 140 14.67 -1.38 -19.03
N GLU A 141 15.16 -0.19 -19.38
CA GLU A 141 16.46 0.32 -18.93
C GLU A 141 16.47 0.50 -17.40
N ILE A 142 15.36 0.99 -16.85
CA ILE A 142 15.20 1.11 -15.39
C ILE A 142 15.24 -0.28 -14.72
N ALA A 143 14.58 -1.28 -15.32
CA ALA A 143 14.60 -2.65 -14.81
C ALA A 143 16.03 -3.22 -14.79
N GLU A 144 16.80 -3.02 -15.87
CA GLU A 144 18.20 -3.44 -15.97
C GLU A 144 19.09 -2.71 -14.95
N GLU A 145 19.01 -1.38 -14.86
CA GLU A 145 19.73 -0.55 -13.90
C GLU A 145 19.50 -1.01 -12.44
N LYS A 146 18.27 -1.40 -12.15
CA LYS A 146 17.85 -1.80 -10.78
C LYS A 146 17.97 -3.31 -10.53
N GLY A 147 18.42 -4.09 -11.51
CA GLY A 147 18.52 -5.55 -11.40
C GLY A 147 17.16 -6.24 -11.17
N ILE A 148 16.07 -5.62 -11.66
CA ILE A 148 14.71 -6.17 -11.54
C ILE A 148 14.40 -6.97 -12.81
N PRO A 149 13.95 -8.24 -12.71
CA PRO A 149 13.53 -9.01 -13.88
C PRO A 149 12.47 -8.28 -14.69
N SER A 150 12.54 -8.41 -16.02
CA SER A 150 11.53 -7.87 -16.93
C SER A 150 10.86 -8.99 -17.73
N LEU A 151 9.55 -8.82 -18.00
CA LEU A 151 8.73 -9.70 -18.81
C LEU A 151 8.16 -8.91 -19.98
N MET A 152 8.61 -9.26 -21.20
CA MET A 152 7.99 -8.75 -22.42
C MET A 152 6.74 -9.56 -22.74
N ILE A 153 5.62 -8.86 -22.95
CA ILE A 153 4.34 -9.47 -23.28
C ILE A 153 3.91 -9.12 -24.69
N ASN A 154 3.28 -10.08 -25.38
CA ASN A 154 2.62 -9.85 -26.65
C ASN A 154 1.09 -9.79 -26.48
N LYS A 155 0.41 -9.09 -27.40
CA LYS A 155 -0.99 -8.79 -27.27
C LYS A 155 -1.89 -10.04 -27.35
N THR A 156 -1.51 -11.01 -28.18
CA THR A 156 -2.30 -12.23 -28.39
C THR A 156 -2.36 -13.07 -27.13
N GLU A 157 -1.18 -13.39 -26.56
CA GLU A 157 -1.11 -14.18 -25.31
C GLU A 157 -1.66 -13.40 -24.12
N PHE A 158 -1.38 -12.08 -24.03
CA PHE A 158 -1.93 -11.26 -22.96
C PHE A 158 -3.45 -11.26 -22.96
N SER A 159 -4.07 -11.14 -24.12
CA SER A 159 -5.53 -11.20 -24.23
C SER A 159 -6.09 -12.60 -23.92
N ALA A 160 -5.37 -13.67 -24.25
CA ALA A 160 -5.83 -15.04 -24.07
C ALA A 160 -5.70 -15.54 -22.62
N ASN A 161 -4.53 -15.36 -21.99
CA ASN A 161 -4.20 -15.96 -20.68
C ASN A 161 -3.72 -14.96 -19.63
N GLY A 162 -3.52 -13.66 -19.99
CA GLY A 162 -3.09 -12.59 -19.10
C GLY A 162 -1.72 -12.83 -18.46
N TYR A 163 -0.94 -13.76 -18.96
CA TYR A 163 0.32 -14.20 -18.33
C TYR A 163 0.16 -14.58 -16.84
N VAL A 164 -1.01 -15.06 -16.45
CA VAL A 164 -1.35 -15.36 -15.05
C VAL A 164 -0.38 -16.36 -14.44
N GLU A 165 -0.04 -17.42 -15.15
CA GLU A 165 0.91 -18.42 -14.65
C GLU A 165 2.31 -17.85 -14.48
N SER A 166 2.79 -17.07 -15.45
CA SER A 166 4.10 -16.40 -15.36
C SER A 166 4.20 -15.49 -14.14
N LEU A 167 3.16 -14.70 -13.89
CA LEU A 167 3.08 -13.81 -12.72
C LEU A 167 3.02 -14.59 -11.40
N LYS A 168 2.24 -15.67 -11.33
CA LYS A 168 2.17 -16.54 -10.16
C LYS A 168 3.48 -17.25 -9.89
N ASN A 169 4.13 -17.77 -10.92
CA ASN A 169 5.43 -18.43 -10.82
C ASN A 169 6.55 -17.46 -10.38
N ALA A 170 6.45 -16.18 -10.77
CA ALA A 170 7.30 -15.11 -10.26
C ALA A 170 6.94 -14.68 -8.82
N GLY A 171 5.90 -15.28 -8.22
CA GLY A 171 5.47 -14.99 -6.86
C GLY A 171 4.83 -13.62 -6.69
N ILE A 172 4.24 -13.05 -7.74
CA ILE A 172 3.61 -11.72 -7.69
C ILE A 172 2.31 -11.79 -6.90
N ASP A 173 2.21 -10.91 -5.89
CA ASP A 173 1.04 -10.79 -5.03
C ASP A 173 0.13 -9.61 -5.46
N PHE A 174 0.70 -8.58 -6.14
CA PHE A 174 -0.01 -7.35 -6.48
C PHE A 174 0.50 -6.72 -7.78
N ILE A 175 -0.39 -6.11 -8.55
CA ILE A 175 -0.09 -5.50 -9.85
C ILE A 175 -0.37 -4.00 -9.81
N VAL A 176 0.59 -3.22 -10.30
CA VAL A 176 0.53 -1.75 -10.40
C VAL A 176 0.64 -1.35 -11.86
N LEU A 177 -0.40 -0.75 -12.42
CA LEU A 177 -0.39 -0.19 -13.76
C LEU A 177 0.14 1.25 -13.69
N ALA A 178 1.30 1.49 -14.24
CA ALA A 178 2.01 2.76 -14.22
C ALA A 178 2.28 3.25 -15.65
N GLY A 179 1.23 3.73 -16.32
CA GLY A 179 1.28 4.09 -17.73
C GLY A 179 1.27 2.86 -18.65
N PHE A 180 0.49 1.87 -18.32
CA PHE A 180 0.25 0.69 -19.16
C PHE A 180 -0.95 0.92 -20.07
N LEU A 181 -0.75 0.76 -21.39
CA LEU A 181 -1.72 1.22 -22.40
C LEU A 181 -2.74 0.17 -22.85
N TRP A 182 -2.51 -1.11 -22.57
CA TRP A 182 -3.46 -2.14 -22.98
C TRP A 182 -4.52 -2.37 -21.92
N LYS A 183 -5.71 -2.77 -22.38
CA LYS A 183 -6.76 -3.24 -21.49
C LYS A 183 -6.30 -4.49 -20.75
N VAL A 184 -6.47 -4.52 -19.45
CA VAL A 184 -6.21 -5.71 -18.63
C VAL A 184 -7.28 -6.76 -18.97
N PRO A 185 -6.91 -7.98 -19.36
CA PRO A 185 -7.88 -9.01 -19.71
C PRO A 185 -8.60 -9.52 -18.46
N GLU A 186 -9.84 -9.92 -18.65
CA GLU A 186 -10.71 -10.40 -17.56
C GLU A 186 -10.09 -11.56 -16.78
N VAL A 187 -9.39 -12.46 -17.47
CA VAL A 187 -8.69 -13.59 -16.83
C VAL A 187 -7.67 -13.12 -15.80
N LEU A 188 -6.97 -12.02 -16.07
CA LEU A 188 -6.01 -11.44 -15.13
C LEU A 188 -6.70 -10.73 -13.96
N VAL A 189 -7.78 -9.99 -14.22
CA VAL A 189 -8.60 -9.33 -13.17
C VAL A 189 -9.14 -10.38 -12.20
N ARG A 190 -9.68 -11.48 -12.72
CA ARG A 190 -10.20 -12.61 -11.91
C ARG A 190 -9.11 -13.34 -11.12
N ALA A 191 -7.89 -13.45 -11.68
CA ALA A 191 -6.77 -14.13 -11.02
C ALA A 191 -6.16 -13.30 -9.87
N TYR A 192 -6.34 -11.96 -9.90
CA TYR A 192 -5.82 -11.00 -8.93
C TYR A 192 -6.94 -10.11 -8.37
N PRO A 193 -7.95 -10.67 -7.68
CA PRO A 193 -9.11 -9.93 -7.19
C PRO A 193 -8.69 -8.91 -6.13
N LYS A 194 -9.03 -7.63 -6.35
CA LYS A 194 -8.60 -6.51 -5.49
C LYS A 194 -7.07 -6.44 -5.28
N ALA A 195 -6.33 -6.82 -6.30
CA ALA A 195 -4.87 -6.81 -6.28
C ALA A 195 -4.26 -6.16 -7.55
N ILE A 196 -5.06 -5.40 -8.30
CA ILE A 196 -4.61 -4.61 -9.45
C ILE A 196 -5.09 -3.17 -9.26
N ILE A 197 -4.16 -2.22 -9.31
CA ILE A 197 -4.48 -0.79 -9.30
C ILE A 197 -3.92 -0.09 -10.53
N ASN A 198 -4.59 1.00 -10.93
CA ASN A 198 -4.12 1.88 -11.99
C ASN A 198 -4.02 3.32 -11.48
N ILE A 199 -3.11 4.09 -12.06
CA ILE A 199 -3.10 5.54 -11.96
C ILE A 199 -3.54 6.14 -13.28
N HIS A 200 -4.56 7.00 -13.22
CA HIS A 200 -5.12 7.70 -14.37
C HIS A 200 -4.85 9.20 -14.24
N PRO A 201 -4.38 9.88 -15.31
CA PRO A 201 -3.91 11.27 -15.24
C PRO A 201 -5.05 12.31 -15.34
N ALA A 202 -6.23 11.99 -14.80
CA ALA A 202 -7.38 12.89 -14.69
C ALA A 202 -8.22 12.56 -13.46
N LEU A 203 -9.20 13.43 -13.18
CA LEU A 203 -10.21 13.22 -12.13
C LEU A 203 -11.36 12.38 -12.68
N LEU A 204 -11.27 11.06 -12.51
CA LEU A 204 -12.36 10.15 -12.91
C LEU A 204 -13.67 10.50 -12.20
N PRO A 205 -14.83 10.32 -12.86
CA PRO A 205 -15.03 9.63 -14.13
C PRO A 205 -14.77 10.45 -15.39
N LYS A 206 -14.48 11.78 -15.27
CA LYS A 206 -14.16 12.59 -16.44
C LYS A 206 -12.86 12.12 -17.09
N TYR A 207 -12.80 12.20 -18.42
CA TYR A 207 -11.61 11.88 -19.20
C TYR A 207 -11.05 10.47 -18.99
N GLY A 208 -11.90 9.51 -18.58
CA GLY A 208 -11.59 8.08 -18.51
C GLY A 208 -12.09 7.32 -19.74
N GLY A 209 -11.74 6.03 -19.82
CA GLY A 209 -12.26 5.10 -20.82
C GLY A 209 -11.36 4.92 -22.02
N LYS A 210 -11.87 4.17 -23.01
CA LYS A 210 -11.13 3.75 -24.20
C LYS A 210 -10.58 4.95 -24.99
N GLY A 211 -9.25 5.00 -25.17
CA GLY A 211 -8.57 6.04 -25.95
C GLY A 211 -8.10 7.24 -25.11
N MET A 212 -8.49 7.33 -23.84
CA MET A 212 -8.07 8.39 -22.92
C MET A 212 -6.79 8.00 -22.17
N TYR A 213 -5.65 8.31 -22.75
CA TYR A 213 -4.32 8.05 -22.18
C TYR A 213 -3.27 9.07 -22.66
N GLY A 214 -2.24 9.28 -21.87
CA GLY A 214 -1.11 10.14 -22.19
C GLY A 214 -1.53 11.57 -22.52
N ALA A 215 -0.95 12.18 -23.55
CA ALA A 215 -1.19 13.55 -23.96
C ALA A 215 -2.67 13.85 -24.26
N ARG A 216 -3.40 12.87 -24.80
CA ARG A 216 -4.83 13.04 -25.15
C ARG A 216 -5.70 13.45 -23.98
N VAL A 217 -5.40 12.97 -22.78
CA VAL A 217 -6.13 13.36 -21.57
C VAL A 217 -5.93 14.85 -21.29
N HIS A 218 -4.69 15.32 -21.32
CA HIS A 218 -4.35 16.70 -21.03
C HIS A 218 -4.89 17.66 -22.12
N GLU A 219 -4.83 17.24 -23.39
CA GLU A 219 -5.44 17.97 -24.50
C GLU A 219 -6.95 18.11 -24.32
N ALA A 220 -7.64 17.01 -23.95
CA ALA A 220 -9.08 17.04 -23.73
C ALA A 220 -9.48 17.95 -22.54
N VAL A 221 -8.72 17.91 -21.44
CA VAL A 221 -8.96 18.75 -20.27
C VAL A 221 -8.78 20.23 -20.59
N ILE A 222 -7.71 20.59 -21.29
CA ILE A 222 -7.44 21.99 -21.70
C ILE A 222 -8.50 22.48 -22.71
N ALA A 223 -8.84 21.63 -23.70
CA ALA A 223 -9.88 21.98 -24.69
C ALA A 223 -11.28 22.17 -24.06
N ALA A 224 -11.58 21.47 -22.98
CA ALA A 224 -12.83 21.62 -22.24
C ALA A 224 -12.87 22.90 -21.38
N GLY A 225 -11.75 23.59 -21.16
CA GLY A 225 -11.67 24.77 -20.32
C GLY A 225 -11.90 24.52 -18.84
N ASP A 226 -11.68 23.29 -18.38
CA ASP A 226 -11.80 22.93 -16.96
C ASP A 226 -10.83 23.77 -16.11
N LYS A 227 -11.23 24.09 -14.88
CA LYS A 227 -10.43 24.91 -13.95
C LYS A 227 -9.54 24.08 -13.01
N GLU A 228 -9.79 22.79 -12.97
CA GLU A 228 -9.00 21.84 -12.18
C GLU A 228 -8.82 20.52 -12.95
N SER A 229 -7.71 19.88 -12.70
CA SER A 229 -7.43 18.50 -13.10
C SER A 229 -6.78 17.77 -11.93
N GLY A 230 -6.27 16.58 -12.15
CA GLY A 230 -5.62 15.81 -11.10
C GLY A 230 -5.30 14.40 -11.54
N ILE A 231 -5.09 13.56 -10.54
CA ILE A 231 -4.86 12.12 -10.73
C ILE A 231 -5.93 11.32 -10.03
N THR A 232 -6.21 10.13 -10.54
CA THR A 232 -7.05 9.13 -9.88
C THR A 232 -6.29 7.80 -9.78
N ILE A 233 -6.15 7.28 -8.55
CA ILE A 233 -5.71 5.91 -8.32
C ILE A 233 -6.95 5.09 -8.00
N HIS A 234 -7.17 4.01 -8.74
CA HIS A 234 -8.38 3.20 -8.64
C HIS A 234 -8.08 1.71 -8.78
N TRP A 235 -8.98 0.87 -8.28
CA TRP A 235 -8.95 -0.56 -8.54
C TRP A 235 -9.26 -0.82 -10.01
N VAL A 236 -8.62 -1.82 -10.58
CA VAL A 236 -8.90 -2.26 -11.95
C VAL A 236 -9.98 -3.32 -11.93
N ASN A 237 -10.97 -3.14 -12.79
CA ASN A 237 -12.03 -4.10 -13.12
C ASN A 237 -12.01 -4.45 -14.61
N GLU A 238 -13.05 -5.09 -15.11
CA GLU A 238 -13.18 -5.51 -16.50
C GLU A 238 -13.37 -4.34 -17.49
N ASN A 239 -13.72 -3.15 -17.00
CA ASN A 239 -13.95 -1.96 -17.79
C ASN A 239 -12.77 -0.99 -17.70
N TYR A 240 -12.59 -0.12 -18.70
CA TYR A 240 -11.57 0.92 -18.63
C TYR A 240 -11.97 2.00 -17.61
N ASP A 241 -11.11 2.26 -16.64
CA ASP A 241 -11.16 3.38 -15.69
C ASP A 241 -12.43 3.50 -14.84
N GLU A 242 -13.22 2.40 -14.73
CA GLU A 242 -14.50 2.36 -13.99
C GLU A 242 -14.40 1.71 -12.60
N GLY A 243 -13.24 1.24 -12.22
CA GLY A 243 -13.05 0.61 -10.91
C GLY A 243 -13.15 1.61 -9.76
N ALA A 244 -13.43 1.09 -8.56
CA ALA A 244 -13.60 1.93 -7.37
C ALA A 244 -12.38 2.81 -7.09
N ILE A 245 -12.62 4.09 -6.86
CA ILE A 245 -11.59 5.09 -6.58
C ILE A 245 -10.98 4.83 -5.20
N ILE A 246 -9.65 4.81 -5.15
CA ILE A 246 -8.86 4.66 -3.93
C ILE A 246 -8.41 6.02 -3.42
N PHE A 247 -7.92 6.87 -4.34
CA PHE A 247 -7.36 8.17 -4.01
C PHE A 247 -7.45 9.12 -5.22
N GLN A 248 -7.68 10.40 -4.97
CA GLN A 248 -7.56 11.46 -5.95
C GLN A 248 -6.77 12.63 -5.37
N ALA A 249 -5.95 13.27 -6.19
CA ALA A 249 -5.32 14.55 -5.90
C ALA A 249 -5.62 15.53 -7.04
N LYS A 250 -5.77 16.81 -6.70
CA LYS A 250 -6.16 17.87 -7.62
C LYS A 250 -5.04 18.87 -7.82
N CYS A 251 -5.02 19.51 -8.98
CA CYS A 251 -4.27 20.74 -9.24
C CYS A 251 -5.16 21.77 -9.99
N SER A 252 -4.86 23.05 -9.80
CA SER A 252 -5.48 24.11 -10.57
C SER A 252 -4.93 24.17 -11.99
N ILE A 253 -5.77 24.58 -12.92
CA ILE A 253 -5.42 24.90 -14.30
C ILE A 253 -5.49 26.41 -14.46
N ASP A 254 -4.35 27.00 -14.80
CA ASP A 254 -4.23 28.42 -15.05
C ASP A 254 -4.57 28.74 -16.51
N ALA A 255 -4.99 29.99 -16.80
CA ALA A 255 -5.36 30.39 -18.17
C ALA A 255 -4.20 30.27 -19.18
N SER A 256 -2.96 30.26 -18.71
CA SER A 256 -1.74 30.06 -19.51
C SER A 256 -1.31 28.62 -19.65
N ASP A 257 -1.99 27.66 -19.00
CA ASP A 257 -1.60 26.27 -19.08
C ASP A 257 -1.82 25.70 -20.48
N THR A 258 -0.85 24.92 -20.90
CA THR A 258 -0.87 24.12 -22.12
C THR A 258 -1.04 22.63 -21.74
N PRO A 259 -1.38 21.73 -22.67
CA PRO A 259 -1.37 20.31 -22.40
C PRO A 259 -0.04 19.80 -21.78
N THR A 260 1.08 20.36 -22.25
CA THR A 260 2.41 19.99 -21.73
C THR A 260 2.65 20.49 -20.31
N SER A 261 2.29 21.73 -19.97
CA SER A 261 2.44 22.25 -18.60
C SER A 261 1.52 21.52 -17.64
N LEU A 262 0.29 21.20 -18.05
CA LEU A 262 -0.63 20.38 -17.28
C LEU A 262 -0.06 18.96 -17.04
N ALA A 263 0.51 18.31 -18.08
CA ALA A 263 1.16 17.01 -17.93
C ALA A 263 2.25 17.04 -16.85
N ASN A 264 3.06 18.08 -16.78
CA ASN A 264 4.10 18.25 -15.75
C ASN A 264 3.51 18.38 -14.34
N LYS A 265 2.40 19.14 -14.18
CA LYS A 265 1.67 19.23 -12.91
C LYS A 265 1.14 17.86 -12.49
N ILE A 266 0.55 17.11 -13.42
CA ILE A 266 0.02 15.75 -13.19
C ILE A 266 1.13 14.78 -12.81
N HIS A 267 2.24 14.74 -13.54
CA HIS A 267 3.39 13.89 -13.20
C HIS A 267 3.94 14.17 -11.79
N SER A 268 3.95 15.45 -11.37
CA SER A 268 4.36 15.80 -10.01
C SER A 268 3.43 15.19 -8.96
N LEU A 269 2.11 15.20 -9.19
CA LEU A 269 1.13 14.56 -8.31
C LEU A 269 1.28 13.02 -8.30
N GLU A 270 1.50 12.42 -9.46
CA GLU A 270 1.73 10.97 -9.58
C GLU A 270 2.93 10.55 -8.73
N HIS A 271 4.06 11.22 -8.88
CA HIS A 271 5.30 10.93 -8.16
C HIS A 271 5.16 11.06 -6.64
N VAL A 272 4.37 12.02 -6.16
CA VAL A 272 4.13 12.24 -4.72
C VAL A 272 3.19 11.19 -4.14
N HIS A 273 2.14 10.82 -4.88
CA HIS A 273 1.02 10.10 -4.29
C HIS A 273 0.98 8.61 -4.61
N PHE A 274 1.56 8.15 -5.74
CA PHE A 274 1.35 6.77 -6.15
C PHE A 274 2.02 5.76 -5.21
N ALA A 275 3.31 5.91 -4.95
CA ALA A 275 4.04 5.01 -4.05
C ALA A 275 3.49 5.06 -2.61
N THR A 276 3.10 6.24 -2.12
CA THR A 276 2.50 6.40 -0.79
C THR A 276 1.12 5.74 -0.67
N THR A 277 0.35 5.72 -1.77
CA THR A 277 -0.94 5.03 -1.82
C THR A 277 -0.75 3.52 -1.83
N ILE A 278 0.23 2.99 -2.59
CA ILE A 278 0.59 1.57 -2.57
C ILE A 278 1.02 1.15 -1.16
N GLU A 279 1.85 1.95 -0.47
CA GLU A 279 2.25 1.67 0.92
C GLU A 279 1.03 1.59 1.87
N LYS A 280 0.06 2.49 1.73
CA LYS A 280 -1.16 2.47 2.57
C LYS A 280 -2.04 1.25 2.34
N LEU A 281 -2.04 0.71 1.13
CA LEU A 281 -2.83 -0.46 0.76
C LEU A 281 -2.20 -1.77 1.25
N LEU A 282 -0.87 -1.88 1.21
CA LEU A 282 -0.14 -3.12 1.38
C LEU A 282 0.70 -3.19 2.67
N GLY A 283 0.90 -2.06 3.35
CA GLY A 283 1.76 -1.89 4.52
C GLY A 283 1.14 -2.18 5.89
#